data_2e32239cbd9bb98b5f3f72d2ab628813
#
_entry.id   2e32239cbd9bb98b5f3f72d2ab628813
#
_cell.length_a   1.000
_cell.length_b   1.000
_cell.length_c   1.000
_cell.angle_alpha   90.00
_cell.angle_beta   90.00
_cell.angle_gamma   90.00
#
_symmetry.space_group_name_H-M   'P 1'
#
loop_
_entity.id
_entity.type
_entity.pdbx_description
1 polymer ?
#
loop_
_entity_poly.entity_id
_entity_poly.type
_entity_poly.pdbx_seq_one_letter_code
_entity_poly.pdbx_strand_id
1 'polypeptide(L)'
;MRNAPVLLVAVAAAMAVSACGTTASPVSAALAAASAKVKPATAKPATAKPGTAKLSPASVRRDATEPTTVIGNGTAASCTSQAVVAAVAAGGEITFSCGPSPVTITMTATAKVVNTSARVVIDGGGLVTLSGGGTRRILYMDTCDPSQVWTTSHCQDQSEPRLTVRNLTFADGNSTGHYFDGGGGGAIFARGGRLRVVNSHFTGNRCDSTGPDLGGAAIRALSEYHGRPVHIIHSTFRRGVCSNGGALSSIGVSWVIRDSLMAHNRAIGQGANPARSGTPGGGSGGAIYTDGDQYTVKIYNSIIRHNHANEGGGAIFFVSDNLTGSLRIEDSTLHSNRSVGFHTAGYPGIFFLGAGHPIVIDSTIH
;
A
#
# COMPACT_ATOMS: atom_id res chain seq x y z
N MET A 1 65.83 21.66 -12.09
CA MET A 1 64.87 21.71 -11.00
C MET A 1 63.93 22.88 -11.30
N ARG A 2 62.78 22.63 -11.87
CA ARG A 2 61.81 23.68 -12.26
C ARG A 2 60.48 23.36 -11.58
N ASN A 3 60.07 24.22 -10.69
CA ASN A 3 58.79 24.21 -10.01
C ASN A 3 57.65 24.59 -11.02
N ALA A 4 56.62 23.78 -11.13
CA ALA A 4 55.39 24.12 -11.80
C ALA A 4 54.31 24.45 -10.79
N PRO A 5 53.52 25.50 -10.96
CA PRO A 5 52.45 25.87 -10.02
C PRO A 5 51.19 25.05 -10.24
N VAL A 6 50.60 24.64 -9.14
CA VAL A 6 49.24 24.02 -9.08
C VAL A 6 48.20 25.11 -9.28
N LEU A 7 47.39 24.95 -10.35
CA LEU A 7 46.28 25.84 -10.64
C LEU A 7 45.03 25.32 -9.91
N LEU A 8 44.58 26.04 -8.90
CA LEU A 8 43.33 25.78 -8.19
C LEU A 8 42.19 26.37 -9.01
N VAL A 9 41.36 25.52 -9.61
CA VAL A 9 40.13 25.98 -10.27
C VAL A 9 38.99 25.92 -9.24
N ALA A 10 38.56 27.09 -8.78
CA ALA A 10 37.36 27.23 -7.98
C ALA A 10 36.14 27.23 -8.93
N VAL A 11 35.29 26.21 -8.81
CA VAL A 11 34.00 26.19 -9.52
C VAL A 11 32.98 26.86 -8.61
N ALA A 12 32.60 28.07 -8.94
CA ALA A 12 31.46 28.77 -8.35
C ALA A 12 30.18 28.20 -8.95
N ALA A 13 29.38 27.51 -8.16
CA ALA A 13 28.03 27.10 -8.55
C ALA A 13 27.09 28.29 -8.40
N ALA A 14 26.69 28.89 -9.51
CA ALA A 14 25.62 29.88 -9.55
C ALA A 14 24.28 29.14 -9.44
N MET A 15 23.56 29.35 -8.35
CA MET A 15 22.15 28.94 -8.24
C MET A 15 21.28 29.89 -9.09
N ALA A 16 20.90 29.44 -10.26
CA ALA A 16 19.82 30.06 -11.02
C ALA A 16 18.48 29.53 -10.49
N VAL A 17 17.75 30.38 -9.76
CA VAL A 17 16.34 30.14 -9.42
C VAL A 17 15.56 30.33 -10.72
N SER A 18 15.23 29.22 -11.39
CA SER A 18 14.32 29.22 -12.53
C SER A 18 12.91 28.91 -12.00
N ALA A 19 12.02 29.88 -12.11
CA ALA A 19 10.60 29.68 -11.86
C ALA A 19 10.09 28.67 -12.90
N CYS A 20 9.88 27.43 -12.48
CA CYS A 20 9.34 26.37 -13.32
C CYS A 20 7.82 26.42 -13.23
N GLY A 21 7.18 26.75 -14.35
CA GLY A 21 5.74 26.62 -14.50
C GLY A 21 5.34 25.17 -14.35
N THR A 22 4.35 24.91 -13.53
CA THR A 22 3.77 23.61 -13.25
C THR A 22 3.10 23.06 -14.50
N THR A 23 3.75 22.11 -15.19
CA THR A 23 3.06 21.19 -16.10
C THR A 23 2.75 19.92 -15.32
N ALA A 24 1.52 19.82 -14.81
CA ALA A 24 1.03 18.62 -14.16
C ALA A 24 1.05 17.44 -15.14
N SER A 25 1.48 16.29 -14.65
CA SER A 25 1.39 15.01 -15.36
C SER A 25 -0.07 14.73 -15.77
N PRO A 26 -0.34 14.14 -16.95
CA PRO A 26 -1.72 13.97 -17.46
C PRO A 26 -2.62 13.14 -16.53
N VAL A 27 -2.08 12.35 -15.64
CA VAL A 27 -2.85 11.59 -14.64
C VAL A 27 -3.31 12.50 -13.48
N SER A 28 -2.50 13.46 -13.05
CA SER A 28 -2.89 14.47 -12.06
C SER A 28 -3.88 15.49 -12.61
N ALA A 29 -3.82 15.80 -13.91
CA ALA A 29 -4.76 16.73 -14.56
C ALA A 29 -6.19 16.15 -14.65
N ALA A 30 -6.35 14.83 -14.76
CA ALA A 30 -7.67 14.20 -14.80
C ALA A 30 -8.39 14.24 -13.44
N LEU A 31 -7.65 14.20 -12.32
CA LEU A 31 -8.24 14.35 -10.98
C LEU A 31 -8.53 15.83 -10.63
N ALA A 32 -7.76 16.77 -11.13
CA ALA A 32 -7.95 18.20 -10.85
C ALA A 32 -9.10 18.83 -11.67
N ALA A 33 -9.41 18.30 -12.86
CA ALA A 33 -10.47 18.81 -13.73
C ALA A 33 -11.90 18.55 -13.23
N ALA A 34 -12.10 17.64 -12.28
CA ALA A 34 -13.40 17.34 -11.68
C ALA A 34 -13.82 18.31 -10.56
N SER A 35 -12.91 19.18 -10.07
CA SER A 35 -13.17 20.07 -8.91
C SER A 35 -13.46 21.54 -9.25
N ALA A 36 -13.36 21.97 -10.50
CA ALA A 36 -13.51 23.36 -10.85
C ALA A 36 -14.71 23.60 -11.74
N LYS A 37 -15.91 23.74 -11.14
CA LYS A 37 -17.03 24.57 -11.62
C LYS A 37 -18.25 24.44 -10.70
N VAL A 38 -18.23 25.11 -9.56
CA VAL A 38 -19.48 25.54 -8.90
C VAL A 38 -19.30 27.02 -8.50
N LYS A 39 -20.05 27.87 -9.18
CA LYS A 39 -20.15 29.31 -8.91
C LYS A 39 -21.05 29.51 -7.68
N PRO A 40 -20.72 30.32 -6.68
CA PRO A 40 -21.59 30.54 -5.54
C PRO A 40 -22.83 31.37 -5.98
N ALA A 41 -24.00 30.80 -5.77
CA ALA A 41 -25.25 31.51 -5.83
C ALA A 41 -25.56 32.09 -4.44
N THR A 42 -25.67 33.43 -4.40
CA THR A 42 -26.15 34.16 -3.22
C THR A 42 -27.64 33.87 -3.02
N ALA A 43 -28.00 33.13 -1.98
CA ALA A 43 -29.38 32.94 -1.55
C ALA A 43 -29.64 33.75 -0.27
N LYS A 44 -30.73 34.54 -0.32
CA LYS A 44 -31.31 35.36 0.73
C LYS A 44 -31.90 34.48 1.84
N PRO A 45 -31.82 34.81 3.10
CA PRO A 45 -32.38 33.97 4.17
C PRO A 45 -33.90 33.97 4.16
N ALA A 46 -34.49 32.80 4.02
CA ALA A 46 -35.92 32.58 4.24
C ALA A 46 -36.11 32.00 5.65
N THR A 47 -36.92 32.70 6.44
CA THR A 47 -37.39 32.28 7.76
C THR A 47 -38.35 31.11 7.61
N ALA A 48 -37.96 29.92 8.02
CA ALA A 48 -38.85 28.75 8.11
C ALA A 48 -39.25 28.46 9.55
N LYS A 49 -40.54 28.28 9.77
CA LYS A 49 -41.15 27.83 11.03
C LYS A 49 -40.70 26.41 11.38
N PRO A 50 -40.64 26.03 12.67
CA PRO A 50 -40.26 24.67 13.06
C PRO A 50 -41.38 23.69 12.69
N GLY A 51 -41.12 22.88 11.67
CA GLY A 51 -41.92 21.70 11.35
C GLY A 51 -41.37 20.50 12.10
N THR A 52 -42.23 19.81 12.82
CA THR A 52 -41.93 18.52 13.45
C THR A 52 -41.55 17.49 12.41
N ALA A 53 -40.24 17.30 12.19
CA ALA A 53 -39.76 16.20 11.39
C ALA A 53 -39.98 14.88 12.15
N LYS A 54 -40.89 14.04 11.64
CA LYS A 54 -40.96 12.63 12.03
C LYS A 54 -39.64 11.98 11.65
N LEU A 55 -38.87 11.58 12.65
CA LEU A 55 -37.70 10.72 12.50
C LEU A 55 -38.21 9.42 11.86
N SER A 56 -37.82 9.18 10.60
CA SER A 56 -37.92 7.84 10.00
C SER A 56 -37.09 6.88 10.86
N PRO A 57 -37.63 5.70 11.21
CA PRO A 57 -36.88 4.74 11.99
C PRO A 57 -35.60 4.40 11.20
N ALA A 58 -34.46 4.71 11.79
CA ALA A 58 -33.20 4.20 11.35
C ALA A 58 -33.38 2.68 11.14
N SER A 59 -33.13 2.20 9.92
CA SER A 59 -33.15 0.78 9.64
C SER A 59 -32.14 0.12 10.59
N VAL A 60 -32.67 -0.53 11.63
CA VAL A 60 -31.87 -1.44 12.45
C VAL A 60 -31.38 -2.51 11.50
N ARG A 61 -30.12 -2.40 11.08
CA ARG A 61 -29.43 -3.52 10.45
C ARG A 61 -29.51 -4.65 11.47
N ARG A 62 -30.37 -5.63 11.20
CA ARG A 62 -30.28 -6.90 11.90
C ARG A 62 -28.87 -7.39 11.65
N ASP A 63 -28.16 -7.76 12.72
CA ASP A 63 -26.95 -8.55 12.64
C ASP A 63 -27.32 -9.87 11.95
N ALA A 64 -27.28 -9.87 10.62
CA ALA A 64 -27.20 -11.10 9.88
C ALA A 64 -25.86 -11.69 10.28
N THR A 65 -25.88 -12.84 10.92
CA THR A 65 -24.65 -13.60 11.21
C THR A 65 -23.89 -13.73 9.92
N GLU A 66 -22.71 -13.10 9.87
CA GLU A 66 -21.84 -13.14 8.70
C GLU A 66 -21.61 -14.60 8.28
N PRO A 67 -21.65 -14.94 7.00
CA PRO A 67 -21.45 -16.31 6.57
C PRO A 67 -20.11 -16.85 7.04
N THR A 68 -20.08 -18.09 7.50
CA THR A 68 -18.85 -18.82 7.78
C THR A 68 -18.67 -19.89 6.71
N THR A 69 -17.57 -19.82 5.98
CA THR A 69 -17.25 -20.74 4.90
C THR A 69 -16.01 -21.56 5.24
N VAL A 70 -16.11 -22.89 5.16
CA VAL A 70 -14.96 -23.78 5.28
C VAL A 70 -14.57 -24.26 3.89
N ILE A 71 -13.35 -23.94 3.45
CA ILE A 71 -12.81 -24.40 2.17
C ILE A 71 -12.17 -25.76 2.37
N GLY A 72 -12.62 -26.77 1.62
CA GLY A 72 -12.09 -28.13 1.70
C GLY A 72 -12.87 -29.05 2.64
N ASN A 73 -12.51 -30.32 2.63
CA ASN A 73 -13.17 -31.39 3.38
C ASN A 73 -12.18 -32.33 4.10
N GLY A 74 -11.02 -31.81 4.49
CA GLY A 74 -9.98 -32.58 5.19
C GLY A 74 -8.87 -33.12 4.28
N THR A 75 -8.87 -32.80 2.99
CA THR A 75 -7.83 -33.22 2.05
C THR A 75 -7.25 -32.04 1.27
N ALA A 76 -5.98 -32.08 0.91
CA ALA A 76 -5.32 -31.03 0.14
C ALA A 76 -5.99 -30.81 -1.22
N ALA A 77 -6.43 -31.86 -1.89
CA ALA A 77 -7.08 -31.80 -3.21
C ALA A 77 -8.44 -31.07 -3.19
N SER A 78 -9.11 -31.05 -2.04
CA SER A 78 -10.39 -30.37 -1.87
C SER A 78 -10.28 -28.85 -1.73
N CYS A 79 -9.08 -28.33 -1.46
CA CYS A 79 -8.81 -26.90 -1.34
C CYS A 79 -8.40 -26.32 -2.67
N THR A 80 -9.35 -25.79 -3.41
CA THR A 80 -9.17 -25.33 -4.78
C THR A 80 -9.17 -23.80 -4.88
N SER A 81 -8.53 -23.26 -5.92
CA SER A 81 -8.59 -21.83 -6.25
C SER A 81 -10.03 -21.35 -6.46
N GLN A 82 -10.85 -22.15 -7.12
CA GLN A 82 -12.26 -21.79 -7.36
C GLN A 82 -13.03 -21.62 -6.05
N ALA A 83 -12.80 -22.52 -5.07
CA ALA A 83 -13.44 -22.40 -3.76
C ALA A 83 -12.98 -21.13 -3.01
N VAL A 84 -11.68 -20.78 -3.09
CA VAL A 84 -11.17 -19.53 -2.51
C VAL A 84 -11.83 -18.31 -3.16
N VAL A 85 -11.89 -18.25 -4.49
CA VAL A 85 -12.50 -17.13 -5.23
C VAL A 85 -13.97 -16.97 -4.85
N ALA A 86 -14.73 -18.08 -4.81
CA ALA A 86 -16.14 -18.05 -4.45
C ALA A 86 -16.36 -17.62 -2.99
N ALA A 87 -15.56 -18.13 -2.05
CA ALA A 87 -15.66 -17.78 -0.63
C ALA A 87 -15.34 -16.30 -0.38
N VAL A 88 -14.29 -15.76 -1.02
CA VAL A 88 -13.94 -14.33 -0.90
C VAL A 88 -15.03 -13.43 -1.45
N ALA A 89 -15.64 -13.80 -2.57
CA ALA A 89 -16.78 -13.06 -3.14
C ALA A 89 -18.04 -13.13 -2.26
N ALA A 90 -18.25 -14.24 -1.56
CA ALA A 90 -19.36 -14.39 -0.60
C ALA A 90 -19.17 -13.57 0.68
N GLY A 91 -17.91 -13.31 1.07
CA GLY A 91 -17.58 -12.58 2.28
C GLY A 91 -17.71 -13.42 3.57
N GLY A 92 -17.72 -12.76 4.72
CA GLY A 92 -17.79 -13.39 6.03
C GLY A 92 -16.47 -13.99 6.52
N GLU A 93 -16.54 -15.04 7.31
CA GLU A 93 -15.36 -15.73 7.86
C GLU A 93 -15.04 -16.98 7.05
N ILE A 94 -13.82 -17.04 6.53
CA ILE A 94 -13.32 -18.08 5.62
C ILE A 94 -12.19 -18.82 6.32
N THR A 95 -12.37 -20.11 6.50
CA THR A 95 -11.36 -21.02 7.05
C THR A 95 -11.08 -22.18 6.10
N PHE A 96 -10.07 -23.00 6.40
CA PHE A 96 -9.63 -24.05 5.51
C PHE A 96 -9.59 -25.39 6.24
N SER A 97 -10.06 -26.44 5.60
CA SER A 97 -9.95 -27.84 6.01
C SER A 97 -9.25 -28.63 4.91
N CYS A 98 -7.93 -28.42 4.78
CA CYS A 98 -7.12 -28.98 3.69
C CYS A 98 -6.25 -30.17 4.13
N GLY A 99 -6.49 -30.70 5.32
CA GLY A 99 -5.67 -31.74 5.95
C GLY A 99 -4.63 -31.17 6.92
N PRO A 100 -3.86 -32.05 7.57
CA PRO A 100 -2.95 -31.67 8.66
C PRO A 100 -1.60 -31.13 8.18
N SER A 101 -1.29 -31.23 6.90
CA SER A 101 -0.02 -30.79 6.32
C SER A 101 -0.15 -29.42 5.63
N PRO A 102 0.94 -28.66 5.50
CA PRO A 102 0.93 -27.42 4.72
C PRO A 102 0.46 -27.67 3.28
N VAL A 103 -0.39 -26.77 2.77
CA VAL A 103 -0.93 -26.85 1.41
C VAL A 103 -0.70 -25.54 0.67
N THR A 104 -0.33 -25.65 -0.61
CA THR A 104 -0.27 -24.52 -1.54
C THR A 104 -1.43 -24.59 -2.53
N ILE A 105 -2.26 -23.57 -2.53
CA ILE A 105 -3.34 -23.38 -3.50
C ILE A 105 -2.85 -22.38 -4.56
N THR A 106 -2.52 -22.88 -5.74
CA THR A 106 -2.18 -22.00 -6.87
C THR A 106 -3.44 -21.39 -7.43
N MET A 107 -3.54 -20.09 -7.34
CA MET A 107 -4.71 -19.32 -7.80
C MET A 107 -4.81 -19.34 -9.31
N THR A 108 -5.94 -19.74 -9.85
CA THR A 108 -6.28 -19.70 -11.28
C THR A 108 -7.03 -18.43 -11.67
N ALA A 109 -7.55 -17.69 -10.66
CA ALA A 109 -8.14 -16.37 -10.81
C ALA A 109 -7.84 -15.53 -9.55
N THR A 110 -7.84 -14.21 -9.67
CA THR A 110 -7.76 -13.28 -8.53
C THR A 110 -9.02 -13.40 -7.69
N ALA A 111 -8.86 -13.61 -6.38
CA ALA A 111 -9.99 -13.57 -5.45
C ALA A 111 -10.39 -12.10 -5.21
N LYS A 112 -11.64 -11.75 -5.49
CA LYS A 112 -12.13 -10.38 -5.43
C LYS A 112 -13.17 -10.20 -4.33
N VAL A 113 -12.95 -9.24 -3.46
CA VAL A 113 -13.90 -8.83 -2.42
C VAL A 113 -15.02 -8.03 -3.07
N VAL A 114 -16.24 -8.41 -2.80
CA VAL A 114 -17.45 -7.71 -3.28
C VAL A 114 -17.70 -6.48 -2.40
N ASN A 115 -17.95 -5.32 -2.99
CA ASN A 115 -18.07 -4.04 -2.29
C ASN A 115 -19.27 -3.95 -1.34
N THR A 116 -20.24 -4.85 -1.45
CA THR A 116 -21.38 -4.96 -0.54
C THR A 116 -21.11 -5.85 0.68
N SER A 117 -19.95 -6.52 0.74
CA SER A 117 -19.55 -7.31 1.91
C SER A 117 -19.23 -6.39 3.09
N ALA A 118 -19.81 -6.63 4.27
CA ALA A 118 -19.49 -5.84 5.45
C ALA A 118 -18.11 -6.22 6.02
N ARG A 119 -17.83 -7.52 6.05
CA ARG A 119 -16.59 -8.08 6.61
C ARG A 119 -16.14 -9.29 5.80
N VAL A 120 -14.83 -9.39 5.58
CA VAL A 120 -14.19 -10.57 4.99
C VAL A 120 -12.99 -10.93 5.84
N VAL A 121 -12.97 -12.10 6.43
CA VAL A 121 -11.83 -12.62 7.20
C VAL A 121 -11.36 -13.90 6.56
N ILE A 122 -10.08 -13.96 6.20
CA ILE A 122 -9.46 -15.15 5.61
C ILE A 122 -8.43 -15.67 6.61
N ASP A 123 -8.69 -16.83 7.19
CA ASP A 123 -7.83 -17.48 8.18
C ASP A 123 -7.25 -18.77 7.62
N GLY A 124 -5.96 -18.74 7.29
CA GLY A 124 -5.25 -19.90 6.73
C GLY A 124 -4.81 -20.95 7.76
N GLY A 125 -5.06 -20.73 9.06
CA GLY A 125 -4.67 -21.66 10.12
C GLY A 125 -3.15 -21.91 10.22
N GLY A 126 -2.32 -21.10 9.55
CA GLY A 126 -0.86 -21.27 9.49
C GLY A 126 -0.37 -22.35 8.51
N LEU A 127 -1.27 -23.06 7.86
CA LEU A 127 -0.94 -24.16 6.96
C LEU A 127 -1.20 -23.88 5.48
N VAL A 128 -1.91 -22.77 5.17
CA VAL A 128 -2.32 -22.47 3.80
C VAL A 128 -1.41 -21.43 3.17
N THR A 129 -0.94 -21.73 1.96
CA THR A 129 -0.30 -20.79 1.05
C THR A 129 -1.22 -20.54 -0.14
N LEU A 130 -1.57 -19.27 -0.38
CA LEU A 130 -2.16 -18.82 -1.63
C LEU A 130 -1.06 -18.34 -2.55
N SER A 131 -0.87 -19.00 -3.69
CA SER A 131 0.17 -18.64 -4.66
C SER A 131 -0.43 -18.02 -5.92
N GLY A 132 0.12 -16.89 -6.35
CA GLY A 132 -0.22 -16.28 -7.64
C GLY A 132 0.40 -16.99 -8.84
N GLY A 133 1.26 -18.01 -8.61
CA GLY A 133 1.97 -18.74 -9.66
C GLY A 133 2.89 -17.84 -10.51
N GLY A 134 3.30 -16.69 -10.00
CA GLY A 134 4.10 -15.70 -10.71
C GLY A 134 3.35 -14.96 -11.83
N THR A 135 2.06 -15.20 -12.01
CA THR A 135 1.31 -14.72 -13.18
C THR A 135 0.12 -13.83 -12.85
N ARG A 136 -0.32 -13.77 -11.60
CA ARG A 136 -1.54 -13.02 -11.24
C ARG A 136 -1.51 -12.44 -9.82
N ARG A 137 -2.25 -11.39 -9.61
CA ARG A 137 -2.60 -10.88 -8.28
C ARG A 137 -3.42 -11.93 -7.54
N ILE A 138 -3.20 -12.07 -6.22
CA ILE A 138 -3.90 -13.09 -5.44
C ILE A 138 -5.25 -12.58 -4.92
N LEU A 139 -5.25 -11.41 -4.27
CA LEU A 139 -6.42 -10.83 -3.62
C LEU A 139 -6.61 -9.36 -4.04
N TYR A 140 -7.86 -8.99 -4.28
CA TYR A 140 -8.24 -7.65 -4.73
C TYR A 140 -9.45 -7.15 -3.97
N MET A 141 -9.35 -5.95 -3.42
CA MET A 141 -10.43 -5.18 -2.80
C MET A 141 -10.38 -3.76 -3.37
N ASP A 142 -11.40 -3.34 -4.07
CA ASP A 142 -11.50 -1.97 -4.59
C ASP A 142 -12.95 -1.49 -4.55
N THR A 143 -13.24 -0.64 -3.60
CA THR A 143 -14.57 -0.04 -3.43
C THR A 143 -14.94 0.91 -4.57
N CYS A 144 -13.97 1.32 -5.39
CA CYS A 144 -14.18 2.17 -6.56
C CYS A 144 -14.33 1.40 -7.88
N ASP A 145 -14.17 0.07 -7.85
CA ASP A 145 -14.41 -0.77 -9.01
C ASP A 145 -15.90 -1.17 -9.10
N PRO A 146 -16.68 -0.61 -10.06
CA PRO A 146 -18.10 -0.91 -10.17
C PRO A 146 -18.37 -2.38 -10.55
N SER A 147 -17.39 -3.09 -11.10
CA SER A 147 -17.50 -4.52 -11.39
C SER A 147 -17.57 -5.39 -10.14
N GLN A 148 -17.26 -4.82 -8.96
CA GLN A 148 -17.43 -5.48 -7.67
C GLN A 148 -18.84 -5.24 -7.08
N VAL A 149 -19.88 -5.31 -7.94
CA VAL A 149 -21.31 -5.24 -7.64
C VAL A 149 -21.82 -3.82 -7.36
N TRP A 150 -21.09 -3.00 -6.66
CA TRP A 150 -21.55 -1.69 -6.23
C TRP A 150 -20.41 -0.71 -5.99
N THR A 151 -20.66 0.58 -6.27
CA THR A 151 -19.76 1.70 -5.95
C THR A 151 -20.54 2.99 -5.76
N THR A 152 -19.92 4.03 -5.18
CA THR A 152 -20.47 5.37 -5.01
C THR A 152 -19.48 6.45 -5.42
N SER A 153 -19.96 7.71 -5.47
CA SER A 153 -19.09 8.88 -5.65
C SER A 153 -18.08 9.08 -4.50
N HIS A 154 -18.31 8.43 -3.35
CA HIS A 154 -17.42 8.46 -2.19
C HIS A 154 -16.75 7.11 -1.96
N CYS A 155 -16.48 6.38 -3.01
CA CYS A 155 -15.95 5.02 -2.96
C CYS A 155 -14.66 4.88 -2.16
N GLN A 156 -13.83 5.90 -2.14
CA GLN A 156 -12.55 5.89 -1.39
C GLN A 156 -12.74 6.07 0.13
N ASP A 157 -13.90 6.54 0.58
CA ASP A 157 -14.19 6.82 1.99
C ASP A 157 -15.33 5.95 2.52
N GLN A 158 -15.27 4.65 2.23
CA GLN A 158 -16.25 3.68 2.74
C GLN A 158 -15.69 2.91 3.92
N SER A 159 -16.53 2.67 4.93
CA SER A 159 -16.13 1.89 6.12
C SER A 159 -16.00 0.39 5.85
N GLU A 160 -16.55 -0.09 4.77
CA GLU A 160 -16.66 -1.49 4.37
C GLU A 160 -16.32 -1.63 2.90
N PRO A 161 -15.79 -2.80 2.48
CA PRO A 161 -15.50 -4.01 3.24
C PRO A 161 -14.39 -3.86 4.28
N ARG A 162 -14.47 -4.65 5.37
CA ARG A 162 -13.38 -4.80 6.35
C ARG A 162 -12.66 -6.11 6.07
N LEU A 163 -11.56 -6.02 5.35
CA LEU A 163 -10.74 -7.17 5.01
C LEU A 163 -9.71 -7.45 6.11
N THR A 164 -9.72 -8.66 6.63
CA THR A 164 -8.67 -9.19 7.50
C THR A 164 -8.11 -10.47 6.90
N VAL A 165 -6.79 -10.54 6.76
CA VAL A 165 -6.08 -11.78 6.43
C VAL A 165 -5.23 -12.17 7.61
N ARG A 166 -5.28 -13.45 7.99
CA ARG A 166 -4.52 -13.93 9.14
C ARG A 166 -4.03 -15.37 8.98
N ASN A 167 -2.90 -15.68 9.59
CA ASN A 167 -2.32 -17.03 9.61
C ASN A 167 -2.17 -17.62 8.20
N LEU A 168 -1.73 -16.83 7.23
CA LEU A 168 -1.76 -17.17 5.80
C LEU A 168 -0.45 -16.80 5.12
N THR A 169 -0.02 -17.59 4.16
CA THR A 169 1.10 -17.25 3.29
C THR A 169 0.60 -16.81 1.92
N PHE A 170 1.12 -15.69 1.42
CA PHE A 170 0.92 -15.19 0.07
C PHE A 170 2.23 -15.30 -0.71
N ALA A 171 2.27 -16.18 -1.69
CA ALA A 171 3.49 -16.45 -2.47
C ALA A 171 3.32 -16.13 -3.95
N ASP A 172 4.36 -15.62 -4.55
CA ASP A 172 4.49 -15.47 -6.02
C ASP A 172 3.30 -14.77 -6.69
N GLY A 173 2.67 -13.82 -5.98
CA GLY A 173 1.67 -12.93 -6.55
C GLY A 173 2.31 -11.97 -7.54
N ASN A 174 1.62 -11.66 -8.63
CA ASN A 174 2.12 -10.76 -9.67
C ASN A 174 1.00 -9.87 -10.21
N SER A 175 1.21 -8.56 -10.12
CA SER A 175 0.29 -7.54 -10.65
C SER A 175 0.84 -6.78 -11.85
N THR A 176 1.86 -7.31 -12.52
CA THR A 176 2.42 -6.68 -13.73
C THR A 176 1.33 -6.48 -14.79
N GLY A 177 1.23 -5.27 -15.32
CA GLY A 177 0.25 -4.90 -16.34
C GLY A 177 -1.10 -4.45 -15.81
N HIS A 178 -1.32 -4.43 -14.49
CA HIS A 178 -2.57 -3.93 -13.89
C HIS A 178 -2.48 -2.42 -13.59
N TYR A 179 -2.46 -1.58 -14.63
CA TYR A 179 -2.25 -0.13 -14.48
C TYR A 179 -3.52 0.66 -14.13
N PHE A 180 -4.68 0.24 -14.63
CA PHE A 180 -5.93 1.00 -14.53
C PHE A 180 -6.49 1.10 -13.11
N ASP A 181 -6.08 0.21 -12.23
CA ASP A 181 -6.45 0.24 -10.81
C ASP A 181 -5.38 0.89 -9.92
N GLY A 182 -4.36 1.49 -10.52
CA GLY A 182 -3.26 2.15 -9.81
C GLY A 182 -2.01 1.29 -9.66
N GLY A 183 -2.02 0.08 -10.21
CA GLY A 183 -0.89 -0.85 -10.25
C GLY A 183 -0.44 -1.36 -8.88
N GLY A 184 0.50 -2.30 -8.87
CA GLY A 184 1.04 -2.84 -7.62
C GLY A 184 0.16 -3.86 -6.90
N GLY A 185 0.57 -4.26 -5.70
CA GLY A 185 -0.15 -5.23 -4.89
C GLY A 185 -0.20 -6.63 -5.53
N GLY A 186 0.95 -7.23 -5.77
CA GLY A 186 1.00 -8.58 -6.36
C GLY A 186 0.29 -9.62 -5.51
N ALA A 187 0.38 -9.51 -4.17
CA ALA A 187 -0.42 -10.34 -3.28
C ALA A 187 -1.78 -9.70 -3.00
N ILE A 188 -1.81 -8.46 -2.50
CA ILE A 188 -3.04 -7.78 -2.10
C ILE A 188 -3.06 -6.36 -2.67
N PHE A 189 -4.11 -6.03 -3.38
CA PHE A 189 -4.50 -4.66 -3.70
C PHE A 189 -5.70 -4.27 -2.85
N ALA A 190 -5.63 -3.12 -2.18
CA ALA A 190 -6.71 -2.59 -1.36
C ALA A 190 -6.95 -1.10 -1.68
N ARG A 191 -8.20 -0.74 -1.97
CA ARG A 191 -8.64 0.65 -2.15
C ARG A 191 -9.99 0.83 -1.47
N GLY A 192 -10.06 1.84 -0.60
CA GLY A 192 -11.21 2.06 0.27
C GLY A 192 -11.43 0.93 1.28
N GLY A 193 -12.46 1.02 2.09
CA GLY A 193 -12.70 0.04 3.14
C GLY A 193 -11.64 0.07 4.24
N ARG A 194 -11.27 -1.10 4.74
CA ARG A 194 -10.21 -1.27 5.76
C ARG A 194 -9.44 -2.55 5.55
N LEU A 195 -8.13 -2.49 5.73
CA LEU A 195 -7.24 -3.65 5.63
C LEU A 195 -6.53 -3.93 6.96
N ARG A 196 -6.52 -5.19 7.36
CA ARG A 196 -5.73 -5.71 8.48
C ARG A 196 -5.04 -7.01 8.10
N VAL A 197 -3.76 -7.12 8.43
CA VAL A 197 -2.92 -8.29 8.17
C VAL A 197 -2.32 -8.75 9.49
N VAL A 198 -2.50 -10.01 9.86
CA VAL A 198 -2.04 -10.56 11.13
C VAL A 198 -1.36 -11.91 10.92
N ASN A 199 -0.20 -12.09 11.52
CA ASN A 199 0.53 -13.38 11.50
C ASN A 199 0.57 -14.00 10.09
N SER A 200 0.97 -13.22 9.10
CA SER A 200 0.93 -13.62 7.70
C SER A 200 2.29 -13.44 7.03
N HIS A 201 2.57 -14.26 6.02
CA HIS A 201 3.85 -14.28 5.33
C HIS A 201 3.67 -13.92 3.85
N PHE A 202 4.51 -13.03 3.36
CA PHE A 202 4.53 -12.59 1.96
C PHE A 202 5.90 -12.89 1.37
N THR A 203 5.94 -13.67 0.30
CA THR A 203 7.22 -14.05 -0.31
C THR A 203 7.15 -14.07 -1.84
N GLY A 204 8.20 -13.57 -2.51
CA GLY A 204 8.33 -13.64 -3.96
C GLY A 204 7.31 -12.86 -4.76
N ASN A 205 6.52 -11.98 -4.12
CA ASN A 205 5.50 -11.21 -4.80
C ASN A 205 6.12 -10.13 -5.70
N ARG A 206 5.43 -9.77 -6.79
CA ARG A 206 5.94 -8.85 -7.80
C ARG A 206 4.89 -7.87 -8.29
N CYS A 207 5.37 -6.76 -8.82
CA CYS A 207 4.59 -5.85 -9.66
C CYS A 207 5.42 -5.37 -10.84
N ASP A 208 4.96 -4.33 -11.52
CA ASP A 208 5.70 -3.71 -12.62
C ASP A 208 7.09 -3.24 -12.18
N SER A 209 8.07 -3.41 -13.07
CA SER A 209 9.47 -3.07 -12.81
C SER A 209 9.77 -1.59 -12.94
N THR A 210 8.86 -0.81 -13.52
CA THR A 210 9.03 0.61 -13.81
C THR A 210 7.73 1.38 -13.58
N GLY A 211 7.82 2.68 -13.38
CA GLY A 211 6.70 3.60 -13.19
C GLY A 211 6.82 4.39 -11.89
N PRO A 212 6.51 5.70 -11.88
CA PRO A 212 6.72 6.56 -10.72
C PRO A 212 5.88 6.15 -9.51
N ASP A 213 4.60 5.83 -9.72
CA ASP A 213 3.65 5.57 -8.64
C ASP A 213 3.24 4.10 -8.50
N LEU A 214 3.87 3.21 -9.24
CA LEU A 214 3.62 1.78 -9.15
C LEU A 214 4.44 1.16 -8.03
N GLY A 215 3.78 0.47 -7.11
CA GLY A 215 4.50 -0.02 -5.94
C GLY A 215 3.78 -1.09 -5.12
N GLY A 216 4.50 -1.59 -4.10
CA GLY A 216 3.99 -2.59 -3.18
C GLY A 216 3.94 -3.98 -3.81
N ALA A 217 5.07 -4.64 -3.92
CA ALA A 217 5.10 -6.00 -4.48
C ALA A 217 4.15 -6.94 -3.73
N ALA A 218 4.10 -6.86 -2.40
CA ALA A 218 3.16 -7.61 -1.59
C ALA A 218 1.82 -6.88 -1.48
N ILE A 219 1.82 -5.65 -0.94
CA ILE A 219 0.58 -4.92 -0.66
C ILE A 219 0.64 -3.51 -1.25
N ARG A 220 -0.37 -3.16 -2.03
CA ARG A 220 -0.69 -1.80 -2.45
C ARG A 220 -1.95 -1.34 -1.74
N ALA A 221 -1.90 -0.19 -1.05
CA ALA A 221 -3.07 0.43 -0.45
C ALA A 221 -3.28 1.84 -1.02
N LEU A 222 -4.50 2.11 -1.46
CA LEU A 222 -4.93 3.43 -1.97
C LEU A 222 -6.19 3.83 -1.25
N SER A 223 -6.14 4.87 -0.45
CA SER A 223 -7.26 5.36 0.35
C SER A 223 -7.79 4.33 1.35
N GLU A 224 -8.07 4.77 2.53
CA GLU A 224 -8.70 3.98 3.59
C GLU A 224 -9.76 4.86 4.27
N TYR A 225 -10.81 4.25 4.76
CA TYR A 225 -11.92 4.94 5.40
C TYR A 225 -11.46 5.94 6.48
N HIS A 226 -11.80 7.21 6.31
CA HIS A 226 -11.43 8.31 7.21
C HIS A 226 -9.93 8.36 7.58
N GLY A 227 -9.04 8.01 6.65
CA GLY A 227 -7.60 7.96 6.90
C GLY A 227 -7.18 6.96 7.98
N ARG A 228 -8.02 5.96 8.28
CA ARG A 228 -7.67 4.90 9.24
C ARG A 228 -6.48 4.10 8.72
N PRO A 229 -5.55 3.72 9.61
CA PRO A 229 -4.35 3.03 9.17
C PRO A 229 -4.63 1.59 8.72
N VAL A 230 -3.90 1.16 7.72
CA VAL A 230 -3.66 -0.28 7.48
C VAL A 230 -2.84 -0.83 8.65
N HIS A 231 -3.28 -1.95 9.21
CA HIS A 231 -2.57 -2.62 10.30
C HIS A 231 -1.83 -3.85 9.79
N ILE A 232 -0.51 -3.88 10.03
CA ILE A 232 0.36 -5.04 9.81
C ILE A 232 0.89 -5.50 11.16
N ILE A 233 0.58 -6.73 11.55
CA ILE A 233 0.91 -7.25 12.88
C ILE A 233 1.52 -8.65 12.74
N HIS A 234 2.66 -8.91 13.42
CA HIS A 234 3.36 -10.22 13.44
C HIS A 234 3.57 -10.83 12.04
N SER A 235 3.92 -9.99 11.06
CA SER A 235 3.93 -10.43 9.66
C SER A 235 5.31 -10.31 9.03
N THR A 236 5.56 -11.12 8.00
CA THR A 236 6.86 -11.17 7.33
C THR A 236 6.72 -10.89 5.84
N PHE A 237 7.58 -10.01 5.31
CA PHE A 237 7.63 -9.63 3.90
C PHE A 237 9.03 -9.88 3.36
N ARG A 238 9.17 -10.80 2.40
CA ARG A 238 10.47 -11.19 1.86
C ARG A 238 10.47 -11.29 0.34
N ARG A 239 11.59 -10.90 -0.26
CA ARG A 239 11.90 -11.10 -1.70
C ARG A 239 10.85 -10.51 -2.63
N GLY A 240 10.16 -9.48 -2.18
CA GLY A 240 9.28 -8.70 -3.03
C GLY A 240 10.07 -7.83 -4.01
N VAL A 241 9.59 -7.71 -5.24
CA VAL A 241 10.23 -6.91 -6.30
C VAL A 241 9.19 -6.09 -7.04
N CYS A 242 9.39 -4.78 -7.08
CA CYS A 242 8.47 -3.85 -7.73
C CYS A 242 9.20 -2.58 -8.21
N SER A 243 8.52 -1.71 -8.94
CA SER A 243 9.07 -0.40 -9.29
C SER A 243 9.44 0.39 -8.04
N ASN A 244 8.48 0.57 -7.13
CA ASN A 244 8.66 1.16 -5.80
C ASN A 244 8.12 0.21 -4.73
N GLY A 245 8.52 0.39 -3.46
CA GLY A 245 7.98 -0.38 -2.35
C GLY A 245 8.08 -1.88 -2.56
N GLY A 246 9.26 -2.46 -2.43
CA GLY A 246 9.47 -3.89 -2.65
C GLY A 246 8.60 -4.80 -1.75
N ALA A 247 8.03 -4.29 -0.66
CA ALA A 247 7.03 -4.97 0.15
C ALA A 247 5.71 -4.21 0.14
N LEU A 248 5.68 -3.02 0.70
CA LEU A 248 4.47 -2.21 0.90
C LEU A 248 4.52 -0.92 0.08
N SER A 249 3.37 -0.48 -0.41
CA SER A 249 3.25 0.84 -1.02
C SER A 249 1.86 1.43 -0.81
N SER A 250 1.80 2.78 -0.71
CA SER A 250 0.54 3.49 -0.63
C SER A 250 0.62 4.92 -1.17
N ILE A 251 -0.54 5.46 -1.51
CA ILE A 251 -0.75 6.89 -1.74
C ILE A 251 -1.77 7.40 -0.72
N GLY A 252 -1.35 8.33 0.15
CA GLY A 252 -2.22 8.98 1.13
C GLY A 252 -2.76 8.06 2.25
N VAL A 253 -2.14 6.90 2.51
CA VAL A 253 -2.63 5.91 3.48
C VAL A 253 -1.70 5.83 4.68
N SER A 254 -2.28 5.87 5.87
CA SER A 254 -1.57 5.66 7.13
C SER A 254 -1.31 4.17 7.39
N TRP A 255 -0.20 3.88 8.08
CA TRP A 255 0.21 2.52 8.44
C TRP A 255 0.54 2.41 9.92
N VAL A 256 0.16 1.28 10.51
CA VAL A 256 0.64 0.82 11.81
C VAL A 256 1.23 -0.57 11.63
N ILE A 257 2.55 -0.67 11.73
CA ILE A 257 3.34 -1.89 11.55
C ILE A 257 3.91 -2.28 12.90
N ARG A 258 3.62 -3.49 13.36
CA ARG A 258 4.07 -4.01 14.67
C ARG A 258 4.63 -5.42 14.56
N ASP A 259 5.67 -5.69 15.34
CA ASP A 259 6.20 -7.04 15.52
C ASP A 259 6.49 -7.75 14.19
N SER A 260 7.01 -7.03 13.20
CA SER A 260 7.05 -7.49 11.81
C SER A 260 8.45 -7.45 11.23
N LEU A 261 8.67 -8.23 10.18
CA LEU A 261 9.94 -8.32 9.48
C LEU A 261 9.78 -7.99 7.99
N MET A 262 10.58 -7.06 7.50
CA MET A 262 10.71 -6.77 6.06
C MET A 262 12.16 -6.98 5.63
N ALA A 263 12.40 -8.02 4.80
CA ALA A 263 13.76 -8.37 4.46
C ALA A 263 13.94 -8.76 2.98
N HIS A 264 15.06 -8.34 2.39
CA HIS A 264 15.45 -8.68 1.01
C HIS A 264 14.42 -8.26 -0.06
N ASN A 265 13.68 -7.18 0.19
CA ASN A 265 12.77 -6.61 -0.80
C ASN A 265 13.50 -5.57 -1.67
N ARG A 266 13.01 -5.35 -2.88
CA ARG A 266 13.71 -4.51 -3.85
C ARG A 266 12.76 -3.57 -4.58
N ALA A 267 13.11 -2.29 -4.61
CA ALA A 267 12.56 -1.30 -5.52
C ALA A 267 13.51 -1.14 -6.70
N ILE A 268 13.08 -1.55 -7.88
CA ILE A 268 13.96 -1.69 -9.07
C ILE A 268 13.67 -0.71 -10.19
N GLY A 269 12.72 0.21 -10.03
CA GLY A 269 12.48 1.29 -10.98
C GLY A 269 13.67 2.24 -11.08
N GLN A 270 13.57 3.20 -11.99
CA GLN A 270 14.63 4.19 -12.25
C GLN A 270 14.03 5.56 -12.48
N GLY A 271 14.63 6.59 -11.86
CA GLY A 271 14.24 7.97 -12.06
C GLY A 271 13.56 8.61 -10.85
N ALA A 272 13.37 7.84 -9.78
CA ALA A 272 12.66 8.23 -8.55
C ALA A 272 11.19 8.64 -8.79
N ASN A 273 10.60 9.37 -7.86
CA ASN A 273 9.25 9.92 -7.96
C ASN A 273 9.31 11.43 -7.66
N PRO A 274 8.85 12.35 -8.55
CA PRO A 274 8.37 12.02 -9.91
C PRO A 274 9.47 11.53 -10.84
N ALA A 275 9.07 10.92 -11.96
CA ALA A 275 10.01 10.45 -12.97
C ALA A 275 10.84 11.60 -13.54
N ARG A 276 12.17 11.41 -13.60
CA ARG A 276 13.08 12.33 -14.30
C ARG A 276 12.89 12.20 -15.81
N SER A 277 13.09 13.31 -16.54
CA SER A 277 13.02 13.29 -18.00
C SER A 277 13.90 12.19 -18.59
N GLY A 278 13.35 11.39 -19.50
CA GLY A 278 14.03 10.27 -20.14
C GLY A 278 14.14 9.00 -19.31
N THR A 279 13.51 8.94 -18.12
CA THR A 279 13.45 7.73 -17.28
C THR A 279 12.01 7.29 -17.05
N PRO A 280 11.77 5.98 -16.87
CA PRO A 280 10.41 5.46 -16.67
C PRO A 280 9.84 5.74 -15.26
N GLY A 281 10.65 6.22 -14.32
CA GLY A 281 10.27 6.48 -12.94
C GLY A 281 10.36 5.28 -12.01
N GLY A 282 10.23 5.57 -10.71
CA GLY A 282 10.32 4.58 -9.64
C GLY A 282 11.72 4.39 -9.06
N GLY A 283 11.93 3.29 -8.36
CA GLY A 283 13.20 2.93 -7.73
C GLY A 283 13.32 3.27 -6.25
N SER A 284 12.25 3.72 -5.62
CA SER A 284 12.25 4.21 -4.23
C SER A 284 11.51 3.28 -3.27
N GLY A 285 11.94 3.28 -2.00
CA GLY A 285 11.35 2.46 -0.94
C GLY A 285 11.67 0.98 -1.09
N GLY A 286 12.89 0.56 -0.77
CA GLY A 286 13.28 -0.85 -0.93
C GLY A 286 12.35 -1.84 -0.22
N ALA A 287 11.84 -1.46 0.97
CA ALA A 287 10.76 -2.18 1.62
C ALA A 287 9.44 -1.42 1.54
N ILE A 288 9.41 -0.16 1.95
CA ILE A 288 8.18 0.63 2.09
C ILE A 288 8.27 1.90 1.23
N TYR A 289 7.25 2.13 0.41
CA TYR A 289 7.06 3.37 -0.36
C TYR A 289 5.74 4.02 0.02
N THR A 290 5.77 5.22 0.51
CA THR A 290 4.58 6.00 0.84
C THR A 290 4.68 7.41 0.29
N ASP A 291 3.60 7.88 -0.32
CA ASP A 291 3.49 9.17 -0.98
C ASP A 291 2.09 9.76 -0.74
N GLY A 292 1.93 11.08 -0.91
CA GLY A 292 0.66 11.80 -0.76
C GLY A 292 0.71 12.93 0.26
N ASP A 293 -0.46 13.48 0.61
CA ASP A 293 -0.53 14.66 1.48
C ASP A 293 -0.40 14.33 2.97
N GLN A 294 -1.50 14.08 3.64
CA GLN A 294 -1.55 13.89 5.09
C GLN A 294 -1.75 12.42 5.47
N TYR A 295 -0.73 11.79 6.02
CA TYR A 295 -0.79 10.44 6.55
C TYR A 295 0.31 10.19 7.57
N THR A 296 0.23 9.06 8.28
CA THR A 296 1.22 8.67 9.28
C THR A 296 1.73 7.25 9.05
N VAL A 297 3.04 7.05 9.19
CA VAL A 297 3.62 5.69 9.24
C VAL A 297 4.20 5.48 10.63
N LYS A 298 3.71 4.47 11.34
CA LYS A 298 4.15 4.09 12.68
C LYS A 298 4.67 2.66 12.66
N ILE A 299 5.92 2.48 13.09
CA ILE A 299 6.63 1.19 13.11
C ILE A 299 7.06 0.91 14.53
N TYR A 300 6.68 -0.23 15.07
CA TYR A 300 6.97 -0.64 16.44
C TYR A 300 7.51 -2.06 16.48
N ASN A 301 8.50 -2.31 17.32
CA ASN A 301 9.06 -3.64 17.59
C ASN A 301 9.30 -4.47 16.31
N SER A 302 9.89 -3.83 15.29
CA SER A 302 9.99 -4.41 13.94
C SER A 302 11.41 -4.39 13.40
N ILE A 303 11.70 -5.27 12.46
CA ILE A 303 13.00 -5.37 11.81
C ILE A 303 12.84 -5.11 10.31
N ILE A 304 13.56 -4.13 9.79
CA ILE A 304 13.64 -3.83 8.36
C ILE A 304 15.10 -3.95 7.93
N ARG A 305 15.43 -4.97 7.12
CA ARG A 305 16.83 -5.25 6.82
C ARG A 305 17.08 -5.79 5.43
N HIS A 306 18.29 -5.51 4.92
CA HIS A 306 18.77 -6.02 3.62
C HIS A 306 17.82 -5.73 2.46
N ASN A 307 17.07 -4.63 2.55
CA ASN A 307 16.26 -4.16 1.45
C ASN A 307 17.08 -3.23 0.54
N HIS A 308 16.65 -3.08 -0.70
CA HIS A 308 17.41 -2.35 -1.70
C HIS A 308 16.50 -1.44 -2.53
N ALA A 309 16.90 -0.19 -2.70
CA ALA A 309 16.30 0.77 -3.60
C ALA A 309 17.34 1.23 -4.64
N ASN A 310 16.98 1.19 -5.91
CA ASN A 310 17.83 1.73 -6.98
C ASN A 310 18.00 3.25 -6.87
N GLU A 311 17.02 3.94 -6.24
CA GLU A 311 17.05 5.38 -6.02
C GLU A 311 17.07 5.70 -4.52
N GLY A 312 15.96 6.09 -3.93
CA GLY A 312 15.90 6.59 -2.56
C GLY A 312 15.26 5.66 -1.55
N GLY A 313 15.69 5.76 -0.29
CA GLY A 313 15.05 5.06 0.82
C GLY A 313 15.12 3.54 0.75
N GLY A 314 16.29 2.93 0.91
CA GLY A 314 16.49 1.48 0.84
C GLY A 314 15.59 0.69 1.80
N ALA A 315 15.27 1.26 2.96
CA ALA A 315 14.23 0.76 3.86
C ALA A 315 12.89 1.43 3.57
N ILE A 316 12.84 2.76 3.69
CA ILE A 316 11.61 3.55 3.68
C ILE A 316 11.80 4.77 2.79
N PHE A 317 10.89 4.96 1.87
CA PHE A 317 10.66 6.23 1.17
C PHE A 317 9.33 6.82 1.66
N PHE A 318 9.39 8.01 2.25
CA PHE A 318 8.26 8.72 2.82
C PHE A 318 8.20 10.13 2.25
N VAL A 319 7.15 10.45 1.53
CA VAL A 319 6.88 11.80 1.00
C VAL A 319 5.49 12.25 1.38
N SER A 320 5.41 13.36 2.08
CA SER A 320 4.15 14.09 2.33
C SER A 320 4.23 15.41 1.59
N ASP A 321 3.47 15.54 0.50
CA ASP A 321 3.54 16.67 -0.44
C ASP A 321 3.26 18.01 0.24
N ASN A 322 2.35 18.01 1.20
CA ASN A 322 2.02 19.19 2.01
C ASN A 322 2.85 19.31 3.31
N LEU A 323 3.84 18.45 3.53
CA LEU A 323 4.74 18.41 4.70
C LEU A 323 4.01 18.22 6.05
N THR A 324 2.81 17.64 6.07
CA THR A 324 2.05 17.40 7.31
C THR A 324 2.12 15.96 7.79
N GLY A 325 2.54 15.04 6.94
CA GLY A 325 2.71 13.63 7.28
C GLY A 325 3.87 13.37 8.23
N SER A 326 3.81 12.27 8.97
CA SER A 326 4.82 11.93 9.98
C SER A 326 5.23 10.46 9.94
N LEU A 327 6.52 10.21 10.21
CA LEU A 327 7.13 8.89 10.36
C LEU A 327 7.60 8.71 11.81
N ARG A 328 7.11 7.63 12.47
CA ARG A 328 7.55 7.22 13.82
C ARG A 328 8.08 5.79 13.79
N ILE A 329 9.25 5.59 14.37
CA ILE A 329 9.93 4.30 14.51
C ILE A 329 10.30 4.15 15.98
N GLU A 330 9.85 3.06 16.61
CA GLU A 330 10.01 2.81 18.04
C GLU A 330 10.32 1.33 18.26
N ASP A 331 11.24 1.03 19.20
CA ASP A 331 11.68 -0.32 19.56
C ASP A 331 12.08 -1.17 18.33
N SER A 332 12.66 -0.57 17.30
CA SER A 332 12.84 -1.21 16.01
C SER A 332 14.29 -1.16 15.52
N THR A 333 14.63 -2.10 14.65
CA THR A 333 15.97 -2.16 14.05
C THR A 333 15.88 -2.06 12.54
N LEU A 334 16.53 -1.05 11.96
CA LEU A 334 16.67 -0.85 10.53
C LEU A 334 18.16 -0.94 10.17
N HIS A 335 18.56 -1.99 9.44
CA HIS A 335 19.97 -2.16 9.11
C HIS A 335 20.21 -2.73 7.71
N SER A 336 21.36 -2.39 7.13
CA SER A 336 21.79 -2.91 5.83
C SER A 336 20.79 -2.66 4.71
N ASN A 337 20.03 -1.55 4.79
CA ASN A 337 19.06 -1.17 3.76
C ASN A 337 19.74 -0.20 2.78
N ARG A 338 20.04 -0.69 1.59
CA ARG A 338 20.83 0.07 0.61
C ARG A 338 19.95 1.01 -0.22
N SER A 339 20.25 2.30 -0.16
CA SER A 339 19.81 3.31 -1.13
C SER A 339 20.97 3.59 -2.09
N VAL A 340 20.76 3.41 -3.39
CA VAL A 340 21.84 3.69 -4.38
C VAL A 340 21.94 5.19 -4.65
N GLY A 341 20.80 5.88 -4.72
CA GLY A 341 20.75 7.30 -5.06
C GLY A 341 20.80 8.22 -3.84
N PHE A 342 19.82 8.17 -2.97
CA PHE A 342 19.67 9.15 -1.88
C PHE A 342 18.96 8.61 -0.64
N HIS A 343 19.21 9.29 0.48
CA HIS A 343 18.51 9.14 1.76
C HIS A 343 18.61 10.44 2.55
N THR A 344 17.81 10.59 3.60
CA THR A 344 17.87 11.76 4.49
C THR A 344 19.13 11.70 5.35
N ALA A 345 19.86 12.80 5.44
CA ALA A 345 21.07 12.89 6.27
C ALA A 345 20.79 12.49 7.72
N GLY A 346 21.63 11.62 8.28
CA GLY A 346 21.47 11.06 9.62
C GLY A 346 20.49 9.87 9.72
N TYR A 347 19.83 9.46 8.61
CA TYR A 347 18.87 8.36 8.59
C TYR A 347 19.20 7.37 7.47
N PRO A 348 20.24 6.54 7.60
CA PRO A 348 20.63 5.58 6.57
C PRO A 348 19.46 4.68 6.13
N GLY A 349 19.26 4.57 4.82
CA GLY A 349 18.15 3.77 4.26
C GLY A 349 16.77 4.41 4.33
N ILE A 350 16.62 5.61 4.89
CA ILE A 350 15.34 6.33 4.96
C ILE A 350 15.43 7.62 4.14
N PHE A 351 14.51 7.82 3.20
CA PHE A 351 14.20 9.12 2.64
C PHE A 351 12.91 9.65 3.25
N PHE A 352 12.97 10.85 3.81
CA PHE A 352 11.84 11.47 4.50
C PHE A 352 11.67 12.92 4.04
N LEU A 353 10.46 13.21 3.60
CA LEU A 353 9.95 14.55 3.37
C LEU A 353 8.56 14.65 4.02
N GLY A 354 8.47 15.37 5.13
CA GLY A 354 7.24 15.47 5.93
C GLY A 354 7.38 16.47 7.07
N ALA A 355 6.55 16.35 8.09
CA ALA A 355 6.54 17.25 9.24
C ALA A 355 7.80 17.06 10.10
N GLY A 356 8.70 18.04 10.09
CA GLY A 356 9.92 18.05 10.90
C GLY A 356 10.92 16.97 10.50
N HIS A 357 11.18 16.02 11.38
CA HIS A 357 12.10 14.90 11.19
C HIS A 357 11.42 13.57 11.56
N PRO A 358 11.95 12.42 11.09
CA PRO A 358 11.51 11.12 11.60
C PRO A 358 11.64 11.06 13.13
N ILE A 359 10.59 10.59 13.80
CA ILE A 359 10.62 10.36 15.25
C ILE A 359 11.17 8.95 15.46
N VAL A 360 12.37 8.85 16.03
CA VAL A 360 13.06 7.58 16.28
C VAL A 360 13.28 7.45 17.78
N ILE A 361 12.71 6.41 18.39
CA ILE A 361 12.75 6.15 19.83
C ILE A 361 13.20 4.72 20.06
N ASP A 362 14.16 4.50 20.95
CA ASP A 362 14.69 3.19 21.36
C ASP A 362 14.96 2.24 20.16
N SER A 363 15.44 2.82 19.06
CA SER A 363 15.60 2.15 17.77
C SER A 363 16.99 2.36 17.19
N THR A 364 17.46 1.38 16.42
CA THR A 364 18.75 1.42 15.75
C THR A 364 18.57 1.55 14.24
N ILE A 365 19.27 2.52 13.61
CA ILE A 365 19.27 2.74 12.16
C ILE A 365 20.73 2.82 11.69
N HIS A 366 21.20 1.84 10.87
CA HIS A 366 22.58 1.77 10.36
C HIS A 366 22.73 0.98 9.05
#